data_745f8ca1c26af1d11188880ce35f341e
#
_entry.id   745f8ca1c26af1d11188880ce35f341e
#
_cell.length_a   1.000
_cell.length_b   1.000
_cell.length_c   1.000
_cell.angle_alpha   90.00
_cell.angle_beta   90.00
_cell.angle_gamma   90.00
#
_symmetry.space_group_name_H-M   'P 1'
#
loop_
_entity.id
_entity.type
_entity.pdbx_description
1 polymer ?
#
loop_
_entity_poly.entity_id
_entity_poly.type
_entity_poly.pdbx_seq_one_letter_code
_entity_poly.pdbx_strand_id
1 'polypeptide(L)'
;NGKLAAWNQHYIGFAKEGKPVIGSGLRGNEFSMVALDNARVSQTMMPVQTPCGAWRAPGSNTNAFVEQSFLHELSVLAKKDHVEFLLELMGTRRWTKEGNVNALNTGRAIDVIKRAAEASGWGRSMPVGTGLGFSFYFCHAAHVAEVAEVSVDENRNLRVHKVTVAVDVGPIINMSGAISQVQGSVIDGLSTMAMQQITMKDGIIQQDNFDTYPVMRISATPEVNVHFIQSDNKPTGLGEPALPPLAPAVTNAIFAATGTRVRSMPLSEQGFKLV
;
A
#
# COMPACT_ATOMS: atom_id res chain seq x y z
N ASN A 1 -14.45 22.19 -7.20
CA ASN A 1 -15.04 21.16 -8.06
C ASN A 1 -14.64 19.72 -7.71
N GLY A 2 -13.91 19.53 -6.58
CA GLY A 2 -13.51 18.20 -6.05
C GLY A 2 -12.49 17.44 -6.90
N LYS A 3 -11.71 18.12 -7.72
CA LYS A 3 -10.59 17.52 -8.46
C LYS A 3 -9.27 17.87 -7.80
N LEU A 4 -8.31 16.94 -7.83
CA LEU A 4 -6.95 17.18 -7.37
C LEU A 4 -6.28 18.15 -8.34
N ALA A 5 -5.90 19.35 -7.84
CA ALA A 5 -5.30 20.40 -8.66
C ALA A 5 -3.77 20.38 -8.60
N ALA A 6 -3.20 20.06 -7.44
CA ALA A 6 -1.75 20.00 -7.24
C ALA A 6 -1.40 19.09 -6.05
N TRP A 7 -0.18 18.57 -6.09
CA TRP A 7 0.41 17.72 -5.04
C TRP A 7 1.75 18.29 -4.60
N ASN A 8 1.92 18.49 -3.32
CA ASN A 8 3.20 18.87 -2.75
C ASN A 8 3.53 17.95 -1.57
N GLN A 9 4.62 17.22 -1.68
CA GLN A 9 5.07 16.25 -0.69
C GLN A 9 6.51 16.53 -0.31
N HIS A 10 6.79 16.50 0.99
CA HIS A 10 8.14 16.52 1.51
C HIS A 10 8.42 15.21 2.25
N TYR A 11 9.43 14.49 1.80
CA TYR A 11 9.85 13.22 2.34
C TYR A 11 11.08 13.41 3.25
N ILE A 12 11.06 12.81 4.43
CA ILE A 12 12.22 12.75 5.32
C ILE A 12 12.69 11.31 5.37
N GLY A 13 13.90 11.07 4.90
CA GLY A 13 14.50 9.74 4.84
C GLY A 13 15.84 9.69 5.55
N PHE A 14 16.53 8.57 5.44
CA PHE A 14 17.82 8.35 6.10
C PHE A 14 18.95 8.21 5.08
N ALA A 15 20.12 8.71 5.45
CA ALA A 15 21.35 8.61 4.68
C ALA A 15 22.52 8.13 5.54
N LYS A 16 23.41 7.37 4.92
CA LYS A 16 24.71 7.01 5.45
C LYS A 16 25.78 7.50 4.50
N GLU A 17 26.76 8.23 5.01
CA GLU A 17 27.85 8.81 4.19
C GLU A 17 27.33 9.63 2.98
N GLY A 18 26.27 10.42 3.22
CA GLY A 18 25.66 11.28 2.19
C GLY A 18 24.84 10.57 1.11
N LYS A 19 24.67 9.24 1.19
CA LYS A 19 23.85 8.46 0.26
C LYS A 19 22.59 7.92 0.97
N PRO A 20 21.42 7.95 0.31
CA PRO A 20 20.23 7.34 0.86
C PRO A 20 20.48 5.87 1.23
N VAL A 21 20.10 5.46 2.45
CA VAL A 21 20.07 4.03 2.78
C VAL A 21 18.96 3.35 1.99
N ILE A 22 19.07 2.03 1.82
CA ILE A 22 18.15 1.27 1.00
C ILE A 22 16.70 1.46 1.48
N GLY A 23 15.80 1.76 0.55
CA GLY A 23 14.39 2.02 0.85
C GLY A 23 14.08 3.43 1.38
N SER A 24 15.07 4.31 1.51
CA SER A 24 14.90 5.65 2.13
C SER A 24 15.01 6.82 1.16
N GLY A 25 15.30 6.58 -0.11
CA GLY A 25 15.36 7.64 -1.13
C GLY A 25 14.13 7.66 -2.01
N LEU A 26 13.69 8.84 -2.41
CA LEU A 26 12.66 9.00 -3.43
C LEU A 26 13.20 8.58 -4.80
N ARG A 27 12.34 7.96 -5.60
CA ARG A 27 12.61 7.59 -6.98
C ARG A 27 11.69 8.35 -7.90
N GLY A 28 12.18 8.79 -9.06
CA GLY A 28 11.40 9.54 -10.04
C GLY A 28 10.27 8.76 -10.74
N ASN A 29 10.07 7.51 -10.40
CA ASN A 29 8.99 6.65 -10.89
C ASN A 29 7.96 6.29 -9.80
N GLU A 30 7.98 6.97 -8.66
CA GLU A 30 6.94 6.80 -7.64
C GLU A 30 5.59 7.34 -8.15
N PHE A 31 4.50 6.83 -7.55
CA PHE A 31 3.14 7.06 -8.03
C PHE A 31 2.80 8.56 -8.17
N SER A 32 3.08 9.37 -7.15
CA SER A 32 2.80 10.80 -7.15
C SER A 32 3.52 11.56 -8.28
N MET A 33 4.72 11.13 -8.65
CA MET A 33 5.51 11.78 -9.71
C MET A 33 5.08 11.40 -11.12
N VAL A 34 4.42 10.25 -11.29
CA VAL A 34 4.07 9.73 -12.62
C VAL A 34 2.58 9.84 -12.95
N ALA A 35 1.74 9.99 -11.93
CA ALA A 35 0.28 10.03 -12.09
C ALA A 35 -0.29 11.46 -12.08
N LEU A 36 0.44 12.44 -11.55
CA LEU A 36 -0.05 13.80 -11.30
C LEU A 36 0.64 14.83 -12.18
N ASP A 37 -0.14 15.67 -12.86
CA ASP A 37 0.40 16.68 -13.77
C ASP A 37 1.12 17.83 -13.03
N ASN A 38 0.62 18.19 -11.83
CA ASN A 38 1.17 19.26 -10.98
C ASN A 38 1.69 18.68 -9.66
N ALA A 39 2.81 17.96 -9.72
CA ALA A 39 3.42 17.36 -8.53
C ALA A 39 4.78 17.99 -8.23
N ARG A 40 5.00 18.30 -6.96
CA ARG A 40 6.31 18.63 -6.40
C ARG A 40 6.62 17.67 -5.28
N VAL A 41 7.71 16.93 -5.41
CA VAL A 41 8.22 16.05 -4.35
C VAL A 41 9.64 16.46 -4.01
N SER A 42 9.90 16.64 -2.74
CA SER A 42 11.21 17.01 -2.20
C SER A 42 11.60 16.07 -1.06
N GLN A 43 12.89 16.00 -0.75
CA GLN A 43 13.37 15.16 0.34
C GLN A 43 14.44 15.86 1.18
N THR A 44 14.45 15.53 2.49
CA THR A 44 15.55 15.79 3.40
C THR A 44 16.09 14.44 3.90
N MET A 45 17.40 14.30 3.89
CA MET A 45 18.07 13.07 4.32
C MET A 45 18.70 13.29 5.70
N MET A 46 18.27 12.51 6.68
CA MET A 46 18.81 12.53 8.04
C MET A 46 19.94 11.49 8.16
N PRO A 47 21.07 11.82 8.83
CA PRO A 47 22.14 10.85 9.03
C PRO A 47 21.68 9.72 9.94
N VAL A 48 22.04 8.47 9.59
CA VAL A 48 21.80 7.28 10.40
C VAL A 48 23.06 6.47 10.54
N GLN A 49 23.32 5.94 11.74
CA GLN A 49 24.46 5.07 12.03
C GLN A 49 24.04 3.60 12.11
N THR A 50 22.77 3.32 12.39
CA THR A 50 22.21 1.96 12.47
C THR A 50 22.38 1.23 11.13
N PRO A 51 22.84 -0.02 11.13
CA PRO A 51 22.85 -0.85 9.95
C PRO A 51 21.41 -0.98 9.38
N CYS A 52 21.28 -0.77 8.09
CA CYS A 52 20.01 -0.87 7.37
C CYS A 52 20.12 -1.93 6.28
N GLY A 53 19.03 -2.69 6.07
CA GLY A 53 18.89 -3.67 5.00
C GLY A 53 17.65 -3.45 4.15
N ALA A 54 17.55 -4.19 3.05
CA ALA A 54 16.35 -4.18 2.23
C ALA A 54 15.24 -4.99 2.91
N TRP A 55 14.05 -4.41 2.97
CA TRP A 55 12.83 -5.14 3.21
C TRP A 55 12.02 -5.22 1.90
N ARG A 56 11.11 -6.17 1.79
CA ARG A 56 10.27 -6.39 0.59
C ARG A 56 9.61 -5.10 0.11
N ALA A 57 9.77 -4.74 -1.17
CA ALA A 57 9.35 -3.48 -1.78
C ALA A 57 9.92 -2.22 -1.09
N PRO A 58 11.28 -2.09 -0.97
CA PRO A 58 11.89 -1.01 -0.21
C PRO A 58 11.49 0.37 -0.72
N GLY A 59 11.07 1.25 0.18
CA GLY A 59 10.61 2.60 -0.13
C GLY A 59 9.16 2.66 -0.61
N SER A 60 8.75 1.78 -1.51
CA SER A 60 7.38 1.77 -2.05
C SER A 60 6.32 1.57 -0.97
N ASN A 61 6.64 0.82 0.09
CA ASN A 61 5.72 0.60 1.21
C ASN A 61 5.36 1.90 1.93
N THR A 62 6.36 2.70 2.29
CA THR A 62 6.16 3.99 2.96
C THR A 62 5.43 4.97 2.06
N ASN A 63 5.86 5.06 0.80
CA ASN A 63 5.24 5.96 -0.17
C ASN A 63 3.78 5.58 -0.43
N ALA A 64 3.47 4.30 -0.63
CA ALA A 64 2.10 3.84 -0.81
C ALA A 64 1.22 4.16 0.39
N PHE A 65 1.70 3.92 1.61
CA PHE A 65 0.95 4.26 2.82
C PHE A 65 0.62 5.75 2.88
N VAL A 66 1.61 6.62 2.70
CA VAL A 66 1.41 8.08 2.75
C VAL A 66 0.49 8.55 1.63
N GLU A 67 0.81 8.18 0.39
CA GLU A 67 0.13 8.71 -0.79
C GLU A 67 -1.32 8.22 -0.88
N GLN A 68 -1.56 6.93 -0.71
CA GLN A 68 -2.91 6.37 -0.85
C GLN A 68 -3.82 6.68 0.35
N SER A 69 -3.27 6.78 1.56
CA SER A 69 -4.04 7.26 2.71
C SER A 69 -4.45 8.72 2.52
N PHE A 70 -3.55 9.57 2.03
CA PHE A 70 -3.87 10.98 1.79
C PHE A 70 -4.82 11.19 0.60
N LEU A 71 -4.70 10.40 -0.46
CA LEU A 71 -5.68 10.42 -1.57
C LEU A 71 -7.07 10.04 -1.08
N HIS A 72 -7.17 9.08 -0.16
CA HIS A 72 -8.45 8.74 0.47
C HIS A 72 -8.98 9.90 1.35
N GLU A 73 -8.13 10.60 2.10
CA GLU A 73 -8.56 11.79 2.84
C GLU A 73 -9.12 12.87 1.88
N LEU A 74 -8.45 13.07 0.75
CA LEU A 74 -8.91 14.02 -0.28
C LEU A 74 -10.22 13.60 -0.94
N SER A 75 -10.44 12.31 -1.19
CA SER A 75 -11.72 11.82 -1.74
C SER A 75 -12.88 12.07 -0.76
N VAL A 76 -12.67 11.83 0.54
CA VAL A 76 -13.65 12.12 1.59
C VAL A 76 -13.95 13.62 1.66
N LEU A 77 -12.92 14.47 1.61
CA LEU A 77 -13.08 15.93 1.59
C LEU A 77 -13.82 16.39 0.34
N ALA A 78 -13.58 15.76 -0.80
CA ALA A 78 -14.27 16.02 -2.05
C ALA A 78 -15.71 15.46 -2.09
N LYS A 79 -16.13 14.68 -1.08
CA LYS A 79 -17.40 13.95 -1.01
C LYS A 79 -17.60 13.01 -2.20
N LYS A 80 -16.53 12.33 -2.58
CA LYS A 80 -16.51 11.36 -3.69
C LYS A 80 -16.23 9.96 -3.16
N ASP A 81 -16.78 8.96 -3.84
CA ASP A 81 -16.32 7.59 -3.68
C ASP A 81 -14.82 7.51 -4.00
N HIS A 82 -14.07 6.72 -3.21
CA HIS A 82 -12.62 6.67 -3.36
C HIS A 82 -12.18 6.01 -4.67
N VAL A 83 -12.91 4.98 -5.11
CA VAL A 83 -12.63 4.30 -6.39
C VAL A 83 -12.92 5.26 -7.56
N GLU A 84 -14.03 5.97 -7.53
CA GLU A 84 -14.34 6.99 -8.53
C GLU A 84 -13.30 8.10 -8.57
N PHE A 85 -12.84 8.56 -7.39
CA PHE A 85 -11.78 9.56 -7.28
C PHE A 85 -10.47 9.10 -7.90
N LEU A 86 -10.06 7.84 -7.66
CA LEU A 86 -8.87 7.25 -8.28
C LEU A 86 -9.02 7.06 -9.79
N LEU A 87 -10.20 6.65 -10.27
CA LEU A 87 -10.47 6.52 -11.71
C LEU A 87 -10.43 7.87 -12.43
N GLU A 88 -10.97 8.93 -11.81
CA GLU A 88 -10.84 10.29 -12.32
C GLU A 88 -9.37 10.75 -12.39
N LEU A 89 -8.56 10.39 -11.39
CA LEU A 89 -7.14 10.71 -11.32
C LEU A 89 -6.37 10.01 -12.44
N MET A 90 -6.68 8.74 -12.74
CA MET A 90 -6.06 8.01 -13.85
C MET A 90 -6.39 8.62 -15.22
N GLY A 91 -7.57 9.20 -15.37
CA GLY A 91 -8.00 9.89 -16.58
C GLY A 91 -8.08 8.99 -17.80
N THR A 92 -7.52 9.43 -18.93
CA THR A 92 -7.51 8.65 -20.18
C THR A 92 -6.45 7.55 -20.16
N ARG A 93 -6.73 6.44 -20.85
CA ARG A 93 -5.80 5.31 -20.98
C ARG A 93 -4.55 5.71 -21.78
N ARG A 94 -3.40 5.72 -21.14
CA ARG A 94 -2.11 6.07 -21.76
C ARG A 94 -0.93 5.50 -20.96
N TRP A 95 0.21 5.43 -21.58
CA TRP A 95 1.49 5.34 -20.88
C TRP A 95 1.89 6.74 -20.39
N THR A 96 2.28 6.89 -19.13
CA THR A 96 2.76 8.18 -18.59
C THR A 96 4.09 8.60 -19.20
N LYS A 97 4.85 7.63 -19.71
CA LYS A 97 6.06 7.85 -20.50
C LYS A 97 6.01 6.94 -21.72
N GLU A 98 5.78 7.55 -22.88
CA GLU A 98 5.66 6.83 -24.15
C GLU A 98 6.92 6.01 -24.44
N GLY A 99 6.75 4.80 -24.98
CA GLY A 99 7.84 3.87 -25.31
C GLY A 99 8.51 3.19 -24.08
N ASN A 100 8.15 3.56 -22.86
CA ASN A 100 8.69 2.94 -21.66
C ASN A 100 7.69 1.95 -21.06
N VAL A 101 7.89 0.66 -21.32
CA VAL A 101 7.05 -0.45 -20.81
C VAL A 101 7.12 -0.62 -19.29
N ASN A 102 8.08 0.02 -18.63
CA ASN A 102 8.21 0.02 -17.17
C ASN A 102 7.62 1.28 -16.52
N ALA A 103 6.98 2.18 -17.30
CA ALA A 103 6.25 3.32 -16.77
C ALA A 103 4.82 2.93 -16.35
N LEU A 104 4.17 3.78 -15.58
CA LEU A 104 2.76 3.63 -15.26
C LEU A 104 1.93 3.66 -16.55
N ASN A 105 1.05 2.69 -16.69
CA ASN A 105 0.01 2.69 -17.71
C ASN A 105 -1.35 2.91 -17.03
N THR A 106 -1.99 4.03 -17.30
CA THR A 106 -3.26 4.39 -16.66
C THR A 106 -4.39 3.45 -17.05
N GLY A 107 -4.34 2.83 -18.23
CA GLY A 107 -5.28 1.81 -18.66
C GLY A 107 -5.21 0.56 -17.79
N ARG A 108 -4.00 0.05 -17.54
CA ARG A 108 -3.75 -1.07 -16.62
C ARG A 108 -4.17 -0.74 -15.20
N ALA A 109 -3.88 0.50 -14.74
CA ALA A 109 -4.33 0.99 -13.43
C ALA A 109 -5.85 0.98 -13.31
N ILE A 110 -6.57 1.50 -14.32
CA ILE A 110 -8.03 1.49 -14.37
C ILE A 110 -8.57 0.04 -14.31
N ASP A 111 -7.95 -0.89 -15.02
CA ASP A 111 -8.42 -2.29 -15.07
C ASP A 111 -8.27 -2.99 -13.72
N VAL A 112 -7.13 -2.85 -13.03
CA VAL A 112 -6.95 -3.43 -11.68
C VAL A 112 -7.84 -2.74 -10.65
N ILE A 113 -8.02 -1.42 -10.71
CA ILE A 113 -8.91 -0.67 -9.81
C ILE A 113 -10.35 -1.18 -9.96
N LYS A 114 -10.87 -1.26 -11.18
CA LYS A 114 -12.22 -1.75 -11.45
C LYS A 114 -12.38 -3.21 -11.02
N ARG A 115 -11.39 -4.06 -11.32
CA ARG A 115 -11.46 -5.47 -10.98
C ARG A 115 -11.46 -5.71 -9.47
N ALA A 116 -10.62 -4.99 -8.71
CA ALA A 116 -10.61 -5.09 -7.25
C ALA A 116 -11.93 -4.61 -6.65
N ALA A 117 -12.47 -3.49 -7.12
CA ALA A 117 -13.75 -2.96 -6.67
C ALA A 117 -14.90 -3.95 -6.94
N GLU A 118 -15.00 -4.47 -8.16
CA GLU A 118 -16.02 -5.46 -8.54
C GLU A 118 -15.91 -6.72 -7.68
N ALA A 119 -14.72 -7.32 -7.63
CA ALA A 119 -14.50 -8.60 -6.94
C ALA A 119 -14.68 -8.54 -5.43
N SER A 120 -14.45 -7.38 -4.82
CA SER A 120 -14.66 -7.15 -3.39
C SER A 120 -16.10 -6.78 -3.04
N GLY A 121 -16.93 -6.43 -4.02
CA GLY A 121 -18.24 -5.83 -3.78
C GLY A 121 -18.14 -4.45 -3.15
N TRP A 122 -17.20 -3.62 -3.61
CA TRP A 122 -17.02 -2.23 -3.17
C TRP A 122 -18.34 -1.46 -3.23
N GLY A 123 -18.60 -0.63 -2.24
CA GLY A 123 -19.84 0.16 -2.14
C GLY A 123 -21.02 -0.58 -1.50
N ARG A 124 -20.87 -1.86 -1.12
CA ARG A 124 -21.90 -2.56 -0.36
C ARG A 124 -22.05 -2.00 1.05
N SER A 125 -23.26 -2.09 1.61
CA SER A 125 -23.51 -1.72 3.01
C SER A 125 -22.72 -2.62 3.95
N MET A 126 -22.09 -2.05 4.95
CA MET A 126 -21.28 -2.75 5.96
C MET A 126 -21.92 -2.63 7.35
N PRO A 127 -21.86 -3.67 8.19
CA PRO A 127 -22.26 -3.59 9.59
C PRO A 127 -21.46 -2.54 10.38
N VAL A 128 -22.03 -2.04 11.48
CA VAL A 128 -21.32 -1.13 12.39
C VAL A 128 -20.03 -1.77 12.91
N GLY A 129 -18.97 -0.98 13.00
CA GLY A 129 -17.65 -1.46 13.41
C GLY A 129 -16.89 -2.25 12.33
N THR A 130 -17.45 -2.33 11.11
CA THR A 130 -16.79 -2.96 9.96
C THR A 130 -16.58 -1.96 8.82
N GLY A 131 -15.60 -2.19 7.96
CA GLY A 131 -15.33 -1.29 6.86
C GLY A 131 -14.58 -1.94 5.72
N LEU A 132 -14.75 -1.36 4.54
CA LEU A 132 -13.93 -1.62 3.35
C LEU A 132 -12.97 -0.46 3.14
N GLY A 133 -11.72 -0.77 2.83
CA GLY A 133 -10.72 0.22 2.44
C GLY A 133 -10.05 -0.17 1.15
N PHE A 134 -9.90 0.80 0.26
CA PHE A 134 -9.35 0.63 -1.07
C PHE A 134 -7.98 1.29 -1.18
N SER A 135 -7.08 0.69 -1.95
CA SER A 135 -5.80 1.27 -2.33
C SER A 135 -5.39 0.77 -3.72
N PHE A 136 -4.68 1.61 -4.45
CA PHE A 136 -3.99 1.25 -5.69
C PHE A 136 -2.53 1.71 -5.60
N TYR A 137 -1.58 0.88 -6.03
CA TYR A 137 -0.21 1.33 -6.16
C TYR A 137 0.48 0.77 -7.40
N PHE A 138 1.41 1.57 -7.92
CA PHE A 138 2.28 1.21 -9.03
C PHE A 138 3.72 1.20 -8.55
N CYS A 139 4.35 0.04 -8.59
CA CYS A 139 5.77 -0.11 -8.32
C CYS A 139 6.32 -1.36 -9.04
N HIS A 140 7.63 -1.42 -9.26
CA HIS A 140 8.27 -2.54 -9.96
C HIS A 140 7.63 -2.85 -11.33
N ALA A 141 7.12 -1.82 -12.02
CA ALA A 141 6.37 -1.90 -13.27
C ALA A 141 5.06 -2.71 -13.20
N ALA A 142 4.60 -3.06 -12.01
CA ALA A 142 3.35 -3.75 -11.76
C ALA A 142 2.25 -2.80 -11.30
N HIS A 143 1.00 -3.13 -11.65
CA HIS A 143 -0.19 -2.40 -11.24
C HIS A 143 -0.98 -3.27 -10.28
N VAL A 144 -1.20 -2.80 -9.05
CA VAL A 144 -1.89 -3.59 -8.01
C VAL A 144 -2.92 -2.73 -7.31
N ALA A 145 -4.15 -3.25 -7.20
CA ALA A 145 -5.21 -2.66 -6.39
C ALA A 145 -5.67 -3.65 -5.33
N GLU A 146 -5.91 -3.17 -4.12
CA GLU A 146 -6.32 -3.98 -2.99
C GLU A 146 -7.53 -3.40 -2.27
N VAL A 147 -8.40 -4.29 -1.82
CA VAL A 147 -9.52 -3.97 -0.94
C VAL A 147 -9.42 -4.81 0.31
N ALA A 148 -9.25 -4.17 1.45
CA ALA A 148 -9.28 -4.82 2.74
C ALA A 148 -10.69 -4.70 3.37
N GLU A 149 -11.17 -5.81 3.92
CA GLU A 149 -12.38 -5.89 4.75
C GLU A 149 -11.98 -6.12 6.19
N VAL A 150 -12.36 -5.18 7.07
CA VAL A 150 -11.96 -5.25 8.47
C VAL A 150 -13.16 -5.12 9.42
N SER A 151 -12.97 -5.60 10.65
CA SER A 151 -13.77 -5.18 11.81
C SER A 151 -12.86 -4.66 12.91
N VAL A 152 -13.37 -3.69 13.66
CA VAL A 152 -12.70 -3.09 14.82
C VAL A 152 -13.71 -3.00 15.95
N ASP A 153 -13.40 -3.60 17.09
CA ASP A 153 -14.23 -3.54 18.28
C ASP A 153 -13.91 -2.33 19.17
N GLU A 154 -14.67 -2.15 20.27
CA GLU A 154 -14.50 -1.07 21.24
C GLU A 154 -13.13 -1.07 21.93
N ASN A 155 -12.47 -2.23 22.00
CA ASN A 155 -11.13 -2.40 22.56
C ASN A 155 -10.01 -2.21 21.52
N ARG A 156 -10.37 -1.75 20.31
CA ARG A 156 -9.47 -1.62 19.15
C ARG A 156 -8.84 -2.95 18.71
N ASN A 157 -9.51 -4.07 18.97
CA ASN A 157 -9.12 -5.33 18.35
C ASN A 157 -9.49 -5.24 16.87
N LEU A 158 -8.47 -5.34 16.03
CA LEU A 158 -8.57 -5.30 14.57
C LEU A 158 -8.58 -6.73 14.03
N ARG A 159 -9.60 -7.09 13.29
CA ARG A 159 -9.62 -8.30 12.48
C ARG A 159 -9.66 -7.91 11.01
N VAL A 160 -8.68 -8.38 10.25
CA VAL A 160 -8.72 -8.35 8.78
C VAL A 160 -9.37 -9.65 8.32
N HIS A 161 -10.56 -9.55 7.77
CA HIS A 161 -11.32 -10.73 7.35
C HIS A 161 -10.89 -11.21 5.97
N LYS A 162 -10.71 -10.26 5.06
CA LYS A 162 -10.46 -10.54 3.66
C LYS A 162 -9.64 -9.44 3.00
N VAL A 163 -8.75 -9.83 2.10
CA VAL A 163 -8.06 -8.93 1.18
C VAL A 163 -8.31 -9.41 -0.25
N THR A 164 -8.96 -8.58 -1.04
CA THR A 164 -9.17 -8.81 -2.47
C THR A 164 -8.10 -8.05 -3.24
N VAL A 165 -7.30 -8.77 -4.03
CA VAL A 165 -6.16 -8.22 -4.75
C VAL A 165 -6.36 -8.39 -6.25
N ALA A 166 -6.29 -7.30 -7.01
CA ALA A 166 -6.25 -7.32 -8.47
C ALA A 166 -4.87 -6.89 -8.96
N VAL A 167 -4.28 -7.68 -9.84
CA VAL A 167 -2.88 -7.55 -10.27
C VAL A 167 -2.78 -7.59 -11.79
N ASP A 168 -2.01 -6.66 -12.37
CA ASP A 168 -1.53 -6.75 -13.76
C ASP A 168 0.00 -6.67 -13.79
N VAL A 169 0.62 -7.80 -14.11
CA VAL A 169 2.06 -8.00 -14.29
C VAL A 169 2.38 -8.60 -15.66
N GLY A 170 1.42 -8.57 -16.61
CA GLY A 170 1.52 -9.28 -17.87
C GLY A 170 1.22 -10.78 -17.73
N PRO A 171 1.66 -11.61 -18.70
CA PRO A 171 1.40 -13.05 -18.69
C PRO A 171 1.97 -13.75 -17.44
N ILE A 172 1.19 -14.64 -16.86
CA ILE A 172 1.57 -15.45 -15.71
C ILE A 172 2.10 -16.80 -16.21
N ILE A 173 3.35 -17.09 -15.91
CA ILE A 173 4.01 -18.34 -16.31
C ILE A 173 3.67 -19.48 -15.35
N ASN A 174 3.67 -19.18 -14.04
CA ASN A 174 3.34 -20.16 -12.99
C ASN A 174 2.26 -19.57 -12.09
N MET A 175 1.01 -20.01 -12.29
CA MET A 175 -0.15 -19.48 -11.57
C MET A 175 -0.08 -19.73 -10.06
N SER A 176 0.30 -20.93 -9.62
CA SER A 176 0.37 -21.26 -8.20
C SER A 176 1.47 -20.43 -7.49
N GLY A 177 2.62 -20.28 -8.13
CA GLY A 177 3.70 -19.42 -7.63
C GLY A 177 3.28 -17.95 -7.58
N ALA A 178 2.56 -17.46 -8.58
CA ALA A 178 2.05 -16.10 -8.62
C ALA A 178 1.05 -15.82 -7.48
N ILE A 179 0.10 -16.71 -7.25
CA ILE A 179 -0.85 -16.63 -6.14
C ILE A 179 -0.10 -16.60 -4.81
N SER A 180 0.88 -17.49 -4.62
CA SER A 180 1.70 -17.55 -3.39
C SER A 180 2.48 -16.26 -3.13
N GLN A 181 2.99 -15.60 -4.19
CA GLN A 181 3.67 -14.31 -4.05
C GLN A 181 2.73 -13.21 -3.56
N VAL A 182 1.51 -13.15 -4.09
CA VAL A 182 0.51 -12.15 -3.67
C VAL A 182 0.06 -12.42 -2.24
N GLN A 183 -0.30 -13.66 -1.91
CA GLN A 183 -0.70 -14.06 -0.55
C GLN A 183 0.41 -13.77 0.46
N GLY A 184 1.65 -14.13 0.14
CA GLY A 184 2.82 -13.85 0.98
C GLY A 184 3.05 -12.34 1.17
N SER A 185 2.80 -11.51 0.15
CA SER A 185 2.87 -10.05 0.27
C SER A 185 1.86 -9.49 1.27
N VAL A 186 0.61 -9.97 1.22
CA VAL A 186 -0.44 -9.55 2.15
C VAL A 186 -0.10 -9.95 3.58
N ILE A 187 0.34 -11.19 3.81
CA ILE A 187 0.68 -11.69 5.15
C ILE A 187 1.89 -10.94 5.74
N ASP A 188 2.94 -10.76 4.93
CA ASP A 188 4.16 -10.04 5.32
C ASP A 188 3.85 -8.56 5.64
N GLY A 189 3.14 -7.88 4.74
CA GLY A 189 2.73 -6.50 4.94
C GLY A 189 1.84 -6.30 6.15
N LEU A 190 0.87 -7.19 6.39
CA LEU A 190 -0.03 -7.12 7.53
C LEU A 190 0.73 -7.34 8.85
N SER A 191 1.65 -8.31 8.89
CA SER A 191 2.52 -8.55 10.04
C SER A 191 3.33 -7.30 10.39
N THR A 192 3.98 -6.71 9.38
CA THR A 192 4.84 -5.55 9.57
C THR A 192 4.06 -4.31 10.01
N MET A 193 2.98 -3.97 9.29
CA MET A 193 2.21 -2.77 9.61
C MET A 193 1.52 -2.85 10.97
N ALA A 194 1.17 -4.06 11.43
CA ALA A 194 0.42 -4.22 12.66
C ALA A 194 1.29 -4.10 13.92
N MET A 195 2.50 -4.67 13.92
CA MET A 195 3.21 -4.89 15.17
C MET A 195 4.74 -4.82 15.11
N GLN A 196 5.36 -4.77 13.92
CA GLN A 196 6.82 -4.85 13.84
C GLN A 196 7.46 -3.48 13.96
N GLN A 197 8.37 -3.34 14.93
CA GLN A 197 9.13 -2.12 15.17
C GLN A 197 10.49 -2.47 15.77
N ILE A 198 11.53 -1.83 15.27
CA ILE A 198 12.85 -1.85 15.90
C ILE A 198 13.02 -0.55 16.68
N THR A 199 13.29 -0.66 17.97
CA THR A 199 13.55 0.46 18.86
C THR A 199 14.97 0.40 19.40
N MET A 200 15.50 1.55 19.77
CA MET A 200 16.85 1.68 20.33
C MET A 200 16.79 2.45 21.64
N LYS A 201 17.46 1.93 22.67
CA LYS A 201 17.66 2.59 23.95
C LYS A 201 19.14 2.58 24.29
N ASP A 202 19.69 3.74 24.58
CA ASP A 202 21.11 3.92 24.95
C ASP A 202 22.09 3.27 23.93
N GLY A 203 21.76 3.38 22.63
CA GLY A 203 22.55 2.81 21.53
C GLY A 203 22.38 1.29 21.32
N ILE A 204 21.50 0.65 22.09
CA ILE A 204 21.25 -0.81 22.03
C ILE A 204 19.88 -1.09 21.42
N ILE A 205 19.85 -1.94 20.40
CA ILE A 205 18.59 -2.44 19.80
C ILE A 205 17.87 -3.30 20.84
N GLN A 206 16.56 -3.05 21.01
CA GLN A 206 15.76 -3.71 22.02
C GLN A 206 15.11 -5.02 21.52
N GLN A 207 15.00 -5.18 20.22
CA GLN A 207 14.42 -6.37 19.59
C GLN A 207 15.56 -7.30 19.18
N ASP A 208 15.79 -8.34 19.92
CA ASP A 208 16.88 -9.31 19.75
C ASP A 208 16.40 -10.70 19.33
N ASN A 209 15.09 -10.98 19.44
CA ASN A 209 14.51 -12.26 19.06
C ASN A 209 13.00 -12.14 18.74
N PHE A 210 12.34 -13.22 18.32
CA PHE A 210 10.92 -13.26 17.93
C PHE A 210 9.93 -13.04 19.08
N ASP A 211 10.33 -13.10 20.31
CA ASP A 211 9.51 -12.73 21.48
C ASP A 211 9.44 -11.20 21.65
N THR A 212 10.50 -10.50 21.26
CA THR A 212 10.58 -9.02 21.28
C THR A 212 10.28 -8.39 19.92
N TYR A 213 10.36 -9.19 18.82
CA TYR A 213 9.98 -8.78 17.47
C TYR A 213 8.88 -9.70 16.92
N PRO A 214 7.62 -9.47 17.31
CA PRO A 214 6.53 -10.39 17.00
C PRO A 214 6.20 -10.43 15.52
N VAL A 215 5.83 -11.62 15.04
CA VAL A 215 5.27 -11.85 13.72
C VAL A 215 3.83 -12.33 13.83
N MET A 216 3.03 -12.01 12.81
CA MET A 216 1.64 -12.40 12.75
C MET A 216 1.49 -13.93 12.85
N ARG A 217 0.52 -14.38 13.63
CA ARG A 217 0.19 -15.80 13.77
C ARG A 217 -0.84 -16.23 12.73
N ILE A 218 -0.85 -17.50 12.40
CA ILE A 218 -1.74 -18.08 11.39
C ILE A 218 -3.22 -17.84 11.72
N SER A 219 -3.58 -17.76 13.00
CA SER A 219 -4.96 -17.45 13.44
C SER A 219 -5.45 -16.06 13.01
N ALA A 220 -4.55 -15.12 12.79
CA ALA A 220 -4.86 -13.76 12.34
C ALA A 220 -4.82 -13.60 10.81
N THR A 221 -4.51 -14.66 10.07
CA THR A 221 -4.40 -14.61 8.60
C THR A 221 -5.75 -14.37 7.95
N PRO A 222 -5.90 -13.36 7.09
CA PRO A 222 -7.12 -13.11 6.34
C PRO A 222 -7.30 -14.10 5.18
N GLU A 223 -8.53 -14.20 4.67
CA GLU A 223 -8.77 -14.73 3.33
C GLU A 223 -8.14 -13.81 2.29
N VAL A 224 -7.33 -14.34 1.36
CA VAL A 224 -6.71 -13.54 0.28
C VAL A 224 -7.18 -14.03 -1.07
N ASN A 225 -7.99 -13.20 -1.75
CA ASN A 225 -8.54 -13.49 -3.06
C ASN A 225 -7.78 -12.72 -4.15
N VAL A 226 -7.12 -13.46 -5.02
CA VAL A 226 -6.23 -12.92 -6.06
C VAL A 226 -6.89 -12.99 -7.43
N HIS A 227 -6.90 -11.87 -8.14
CA HIS A 227 -7.42 -11.72 -9.50
C HIS A 227 -6.34 -11.15 -10.42
N PHE A 228 -5.89 -11.94 -11.39
CA PHE A 228 -4.94 -11.49 -12.40
C PHE A 228 -5.68 -10.93 -13.62
N ILE A 229 -5.27 -9.73 -14.05
CA ILE A 229 -5.71 -9.17 -15.31
C ILE A 229 -4.91 -9.85 -16.43
N GLN A 230 -5.61 -10.44 -17.38
CA GLN A 230 -4.98 -10.99 -18.59
C GLN A 230 -4.60 -9.83 -19.51
N SER A 231 -3.32 -9.71 -19.82
CA SER A 231 -2.80 -8.68 -20.71
C SER A 231 -1.60 -9.19 -21.51
N ASP A 232 -1.40 -8.64 -22.71
CA ASP A 232 -0.27 -8.95 -23.59
C ASP A 232 0.96 -8.05 -23.32
N ASN A 233 0.97 -7.37 -22.17
CA ASN A 233 2.12 -6.56 -21.76
C ASN A 233 3.31 -7.46 -21.43
N LYS A 234 4.53 -6.91 -21.51
CA LYS A 234 5.71 -7.65 -21.08
C LYS A 234 5.56 -8.07 -19.61
N PRO A 235 5.93 -9.32 -19.27
CA PRO A 235 5.87 -9.78 -17.90
C PRO A 235 6.81 -8.96 -17.00
N THR A 236 6.35 -8.66 -15.79
CA THR A 236 7.10 -7.96 -14.75
C THR A 236 7.23 -8.83 -13.50
N GLY A 237 8.05 -8.39 -12.53
CA GLY A 237 8.19 -9.10 -11.26
C GLY A 237 6.93 -9.04 -10.40
N LEU A 238 6.66 -10.11 -9.65
CA LEU A 238 5.53 -10.21 -8.73
C LEU A 238 5.96 -10.48 -7.28
N GLY A 239 7.26 -10.52 -7.01
CA GLY A 239 7.76 -10.79 -5.65
C GLY A 239 7.44 -9.71 -4.62
N GLU A 240 7.18 -8.48 -5.06
CA GLU A 240 7.14 -7.30 -4.20
C GLU A 240 5.85 -6.44 -4.34
N PRO A 241 5.28 -6.24 -5.55
CA PRO A 241 4.35 -5.13 -5.80
C PRO A 241 2.99 -5.24 -5.12
N ALA A 242 2.62 -6.41 -4.63
CA ALA A 242 1.38 -6.59 -3.89
C ALA A 242 1.50 -6.26 -2.38
N LEU A 243 2.69 -5.84 -1.90
CA LEU A 243 2.83 -5.47 -0.49
C LEU A 243 2.49 -3.99 -0.23
N PRO A 244 2.95 -3.01 -1.03
CA PRO A 244 2.75 -1.60 -0.77
C PRO A 244 1.29 -1.15 -0.63
N PRO A 245 0.31 -1.60 -1.45
CA PRO A 245 -1.08 -1.16 -1.33
C PRO A 245 -1.79 -1.69 -0.09
N LEU A 246 -1.28 -2.70 0.61
CA LEU A 246 -1.97 -3.31 1.74
C LEU A 246 -2.16 -2.35 2.92
N ALA A 247 -1.09 -1.69 3.35
CA ALA A 247 -1.15 -0.81 4.52
C ALA A 247 -2.20 0.30 4.36
N PRO A 248 -2.24 1.07 3.25
CA PRO A 248 -3.29 2.05 3.04
C PRO A 248 -4.68 1.42 2.85
N ALA A 249 -4.82 0.24 2.25
CA ALA A 249 -6.12 -0.45 2.17
C ALA A 249 -6.66 -0.75 3.57
N VAL A 250 -5.86 -1.33 4.45
CA VAL A 250 -6.26 -1.64 5.84
C VAL A 250 -6.56 -0.37 6.64
N THR A 251 -5.73 0.67 6.56
CA THR A 251 -5.96 1.90 7.33
C THR A 251 -7.15 2.71 6.83
N ASN A 252 -7.44 2.67 5.52
CA ASN A 252 -8.66 3.24 4.96
C ASN A 252 -9.90 2.45 5.41
N ALA A 253 -9.80 1.12 5.55
CA ALA A 253 -10.86 0.28 6.10
C ALA A 253 -11.11 0.56 7.61
N ILE A 254 -10.05 0.76 8.39
CA ILE A 254 -10.15 1.19 9.79
C ILE A 254 -10.90 2.53 9.88
N PHE A 255 -10.57 3.48 9.00
CA PHE A 255 -11.31 4.75 8.96
C PHE A 255 -12.79 4.55 8.61
N ALA A 256 -13.10 3.71 7.63
CA ALA A 256 -14.49 3.40 7.29
C ALA A 256 -15.26 2.75 8.45
N ALA A 257 -14.59 1.88 9.23
CA ALA A 257 -15.19 1.21 10.38
C ALA A 257 -15.37 2.10 11.61
N THR A 258 -14.45 3.06 11.85
CA THR A 258 -14.32 3.75 13.14
C THR A 258 -14.30 5.28 13.07
N GLY A 259 -14.09 5.86 11.90
CA GLY A 259 -13.79 7.29 11.72
C GLY A 259 -12.35 7.69 12.12
N THR A 260 -11.53 6.76 12.60
CA THR A 260 -10.16 7.04 13.06
C THR A 260 -9.17 7.00 11.91
N ARG A 261 -8.41 8.09 11.70
CA ARG A 261 -7.31 8.15 10.74
C ARG A 261 -6.01 7.65 11.36
N VAL A 262 -5.42 6.65 10.73
CA VAL A 262 -4.08 6.16 11.07
C VAL A 262 -3.06 6.91 10.22
N ARG A 263 -2.07 7.55 10.87
CA ARG A 263 -1.02 8.33 10.21
C ARG A 263 0.40 7.89 10.57
N SER A 264 0.52 6.85 11.37
CA SER A 264 1.83 6.26 11.74
C SER A 264 1.72 4.75 11.93
N MET A 265 2.83 4.08 11.77
CA MET A 265 3.01 2.64 11.95
C MET A 265 4.05 2.36 13.03
N PRO A 266 4.02 1.22 13.69
CA PRO A 266 3.01 0.16 13.53
C PRO A 266 1.67 0.50 14.20
N LEU A 267 0.60 -0.24 13.84
CA LEU A 267 -0.74 -0.05 14.39
C LEU A 267 -0.81 -0.25 15.91
N SER A 268 0.05 -1.10 16.47
CA SER A 268 0.17 -1.32 17.91
C SER A 268 0.49 -0.05 18.69
N GLU A 269 1.30 0.86 18.12
CA GLU A 269 1.60 2.17 18.71
C GLU A 269 0.38 3.12 18.67
N GLN A 270 -0.61 2.81 17.85
CA GLN A 270 -1.89 3.52 17.78
C GLN A 270 -2.98 2.84 18.63
N GLY A 271 -2.59 1.83 19.42
CA GLY A 271 -3.49 1.08 20.30
C GLY A 271 -4.34 0.02 19.62
N PHE A 272 -4.13 -0.28 18.35
CA PHE A 272 -4.80 -1.41 17.68
C PHE A 272 -4.09 -2.73 17.98
N LYS A 273 -4.88 -3.80 18.11
CA LYS A 273 -4.38 -5.16 18.30
C LYS A 273 -4.91 -6.05 17.19
N LEU A 274 -4.01 -6.61 16.39
CA LEU A 274 -4.38 -7.60 15.37
C LEU A 274 -4.75 -8.93 16.04
N VAL A 275 -5.97 -9.46 15.73
CA VAL A 275 -6.55 -10.66 16.33
C VAL A 275 -6.99 -11.67 15.27
#